data_3b25e6bde503d18e638669311a288b0a
#
_entry.id   3b25e6bde503d18e638669311a288b0a
#
_cell.length_a   1.000
_cell.length_b   1.000
_cell.length_c   1.000
_cell.angle_alpha   90.00
_cell.angle_beta   90.00
_cell.angle_gamma   90.00
#
_symmetry.space_group_name_H-M   'P 1'
#
loop_
_entity.id
_entity.type
_entity.pdbx_description
1 polymer ?
#
loop_
_entity_poly.entity_id
_entity_poly.type
_entity_poly.pdbx_seq_one_letter_code
_entity_poly.pdbx_strand_id
1 'polypeptide(L)'
;KLGCDLSQVYTASTGVIGEKLNYKKIINGIKLMKPQSTPNWLKAANAIKTTDTFAKVVSRKCKIDNVEIDLVGIAKGSGMIAPDMATMLGFIFTNANLPSEILQKLLKQSNEISFNSITVDSDTSTSDTVLLAATRKAQHKLVTKYSDLRLKEFKSSLSSLMLDLAKLIVKDGE
;
A
#
# COMPACT_ATOMS: atom_id res chain seq x y z
N LYS A 1 -12.53 1.69 -19.21
CA LYS A 1 -13.31 2.66 -18.42
C LYS A 1 -12.47 3.88 -17.98
N LEU A 2 -11.18 3.66 -17.72
CA LEU A 2 -10.23 4.71 -17.31
C LEU A 2 -9.45 5.33 -18.49
N GLY A 3 -9.49 4.73 -19.68
CA GLY A 3 -8.78 5.22 -20.86
C GLY A 3 -7.26 5.07 -20.77
N CYS A 4 -6.76 4.09 -20.00
CA CYS A 4 -5.34 3.80 -19.87
C CYS A 4 -5.01 2.46 -20.55
N ASP A 5 -3.72 2.26 -20.89
CA ASP A 5 -3.23 0.99 -21.43
C ASP A 5 -3.28 -0.12 -20.37
N LEU A 6 -3.42 -1.37 -20.80
CA LEU A 6 -3.40 -2.52 -19.90
C LEU A 6 -2.11 -2.62 -19.09
N SER A 7 -0.98 -2.25 -19.67
CA SER A 7 0.33 -2.20 -18.98
C SER A 7 0.39 -1.20 -17.80
N GLN A 8 -0.58 -0.29 -17.72
CA GLN A 8 -0.70 0.71 -16.65
C GLN A 8 -1.66 0.26 -15.54
N VAL A 9 -2.22 -0.94 -15.64
CA VAL A 9 -3.14 -1.50 -14.65
C VAL A 9 -2.42 -2.54 -13.80
N TYR A 10 -2.31 -2.25 -12.52
CA TYR A 10 -1.74 -3.17 -11.54
C TYR A 10 -2.85 -3.91 -10.80
N THR A 11 -2.67 -5.19 -10.59
CA THR A 11 -3.60 -6.03 -9.85
C THR A 11 -2.88 -6.71 -8.68
N ALA A 12 -3.55 -6.84 -7.57
CA ALA A 12 -3.12 -7.63 -6.43
C ALA A 12 -4.31 -8.44 -5.94
N SER A 13 -4.11 -9.72 -5.69
CA SER A 13 -5.17 -10.61 -5.22
C SER A 13 -4.62 -11.71 -4.35
N THR A 14 -5.45 -12.20 -3.44
CA THR A 14 -5.20 -13.38 -2.63
C THR A 14 -6.49 -14.17 -2.50
N GLY A 15 -6.41 -15.44 -2.14
CA GLY A 15 -7.56 -16.32 -1.99
C GLY A 15 -7.14 -17.71 -1.53
N VAL A 16 -8.08 -18.63 -1.51
CA VAL A 16 -7.84 -20.02 -1.12
C VAL A 16 -6.96 -20.72 -2.16
N ILE A 17 -5.89 -21.37 -1.71
CA ILE A 17 -4.96 -22.11 -2.57
C ILE A 17 -5.72 -23.23 -3.29
N GLY A 18 -5.53 -23.33 -4.61
CA GLY A 18 -6.18 -24.33 -5.46
C GLY A 18 -7.57 -23.92 -5.97
N GLU A 19 -8.18 -22.85 -5.45
CA GLU A 19 -9.45 -22.34 -5.97
C GLU A 19 -9.25 -21.31 -7.10
N LYS A 20 -10.09 -21.40 -8.12
CA LYS A 20 -10.05 -20.45 -9.23
C LYS A 20 -10.64 -19.11 -8.83
N LEU A 21 -9.89 -18.03 -9.06
CA LEU A 21 -10.38 -16.67 -8.87
C LEU A 21 -11.63 -16.41 -9.73
N ASN A 22 -12.73 -15.99 -9.11
CA ASN A 22 -13.95 -15.63 -9.81
C ASN A 22 -13.85 -14.25 -10.47
N TYR A 23 -13.07 -14.15 -11.54
CA TYR A 23 -12.84 -12.90 -12.25
C TYR A 23 -14.12 -12.24 -12.79
N LYS A 24 -15.19 -13.03 -13.05
CA LYS A 24 -16.48 -12.48 -13.51
C LYS A 24 -17.12 -11.58 -12.44
N LYS A 25 -17.03 -11.94 -11.15
CA LYS A 25 -17.48 -11.09 -10.04
C LYS A 25 -16.68 -9.78 -10.00
N ILE A 26 -15.37 -9.85 -10.19
CA ILE A 26 -14.50 -8.66 -10.20
C ILE A 26 -14.88 -7.73 -11.36
N ILE A 27 -15.03 -8.27 -12.58
CA ILE A 27 -15.43 -7.48 -13.75
C ILE A 27 -16.79 -6.79 -13.52
N ASN A 28 -17.77 -7.52 -12.98
CA ASN A 28 -19.07 -6.95 -12.67
C ASN A 28 -18.98 -5.85 -11.59
N GLY A 29 -18.19 -6.06 -10.54
CA GLY A 29 -17.92 -5.04 -9.53
C GLY A 29 -17.32 -3.78 -10.14
N ILE A 30 -16.29 -3.91 -10.98
CA ILE A 30 -15.66 -2.77 -11.69
C ILE A 30 -16.66 -2.01 -12.56
N LYS A 31 -17.59 -2.73 -13.24
CA LYS A 31 -18.63 -2.07 -14.04
C LYS A 31 -19.57 -1.20 -13.21
N LEU A 32 -19.85 -1.62 -11.98
CA LEU A 32 -20.74 -0.91 -11.06
C LEU A 32 -20.04 0.23 -10.29
N MET A 33 -18.70 0.22 -10.23
CA MET A 33 -17.97 1.25 -9.53
C MET A 33 -18.22 2.64 -10.14
N LYS A 34 -18.52 3.59 -9.28
CA LYS A 34 -18.61 5.02 -9.62
C LYS A 34 -17.43 5.75 -9.02
N PRO A 35 -16.82 6.71 -9.75
CA PRO A 35 -15.80 7.59 -9.18
C PRO A 35 -16.38 8.31 -7.95
N GLN A 36 -15.63 8.33 -6.87
CA GLN A 36 -15.99 9.09 -5.66
C GLN A 36 -15.07 10.31 -5.54
N SER A 37 -15.64 11.44 -5.16
CA SER A 37 -14.89 12.68 -4.93
C SER A 37 -13.99 12.60 -3.70
N THR A 38 -14.42 11.84 -2.69
CA THR A 38 -13.67 11.67 -1.43
C THR A 38 -13.42 10.18 -1.17
N PRO A 39 -12.16 9.76 -1.04
CA PRO A 39 -11.85 8.36 -0.75
C PRO A 39 -12.29 7.98 0.67
N ASN A 40 -12.84 6.79 0.80
CA ASN A 40 -13.13 6.20 2.11
C ASN A 40 -12.15 5.05 2.39
N TRP A 41 -11.04 5.38 3.00
CA TRP A 41 -9.93 4.45 3.27
C TRP A 41 -10.35 3.31 4.20
N LEU A 42 -11.21 3.58 5.20
CA LEU A 42 -11.71 2.55 6.11
C LEU A 42 -12.60 1.54 5.37
N LYS A 43 -13.48 1.99 4.46
CA LYS A 43 -14.27 1.08 3.62
C LYS A 43 -13.37 0.26 2.69
N ALA A 44 -12.35 0.86 2.09
CA ALA A 44 -11.39 0.16 1.25
C ALA A 44 -10.63 -0.91 2.04
N ALA A 45 -10.11 -0.57 3.23
CA ALA A 45 -9.43 -1.52 4.10
C ALA A 45 -10.33 -2.67 4.56
N ASN A 46 -11.61 -2.40 4.86
CA ASN A 46 -12.57 -3.46 5.17
C ASN A 46 -12.87 -4.35 3.97
N ALA A 47 -12.86 -3.80 2.75
CA ALA A 47 -13.19 -4.57 1.55
C ALA A 47 -12.09 -5.56 1.14
N ILE A 48 -10.84 -5.34 1.54
CA ILE A 48 -9.72 -6.23 1.21
C ILE A 48 -9.43 -7.29 2.30
N LYS A 49 -10.11 -7.22 3.45
CA LYS A 49 -9.96 -8.20 4.53
C LYS A 49 -10.39 -9.61 4.07
N THR A 50 -9.71 -10.60 4.62
CA THR A 50 -10.10 -12.01 4.55
C THR A 50 -10.36 -12.58 5.95
N THR A 51 -9.35 -13.11 6.61
CA THR A 51 -9.40 -13.58 8.00
C THR A 51 -9.16 -12.46 9.01
N ASP A 52 -8.70 -11.30 8.55
CA ASP A 52 -8.46 -10.13 9.40
C ASP A 52 -9.64 -9.79 10.32
N THR A 53 -9.39 -9.60 11.61
CA THR A 53 -10.43 -9.27 12.59
C THR A 53 -10.80 -7.78 12.56
N PHE A 54 -9.87 -6.90 12.14
CA PHE A 54 -10.10 -5.45 12.01
C PHE A 54 -9.44 -4.87 10.76
N ALA A 55 -9.92 -3.72 10.32
CA ALA A 55 -9.37 -2.99 9.18
C ALA A 55 -8.08 -2.26 9.58
N LYS A 56 -7.02 -2.38 8.78
CA LYS A 56 -5.73 -1.77 9.03
C LYS A 56 -5.55 -0.54 8.15
N VAL A 57 -5.60 0.64 8.77
CA VAL A 57 -5.47 1.95 8.10
C VAL A 57 -4.54 2.83 8.93
N VAL A 58 -3.56 3.43 8.30
CA VAL A 58 -2.64 4.40 8.92
C VAL A 58 -2.49 5.61 8.02
N SER A 59 -2.48 6.81 8.59
CA SER A 59 -2.22 8.05 7.86
C SER A 59 -1.09 8.85 8.51
N ARG A 60 -0.39 9.63 7.69
CA ARG A 60 0.66 10.55 8.10
C ARG A 60 0.58 11.83 7.29
N LYS A 61 1.08 12.90 7.87
CA LYS A 61 1.34 14.16 7.19
C LYS A 61 2.81 14.55 7.36
N CYS A 62 3.39 15.12 6.34
CA CYS A 62 4.74 15.67 6.37
C CYS A 62 4.85 16.85 5.41
N LYS A 63 6.03 17.43 5.24
CA LYS A 63 6.26 18.52 4.30
C LYS A 63 7.39 18.20 3.32
N ILE A 64 7.22 18.66 2.09
CA ILE A 64 8.27 18.79 1.08
C ILE A 64 8.21 20.23 0.57
N ASP A 65 9.30 21.00 0.62
CA ASP A 65 9.33 22.44 0.25
C ASP A 65 8.23 23.28 0.96
N ASN A 66 7.96 23.00 2.25
CA ASN A 66 6.86 23.62 3.02
C ASN A 66 5.44 23.28 2.50
N VAL A 67 5.29 22.46 1.48
CA VAL A 67 4.00 21.97 0.97
C VAL A 67 3.58 20.75 1.78
N GLU A 68 2.34 20.75 2.29
CA GLU A 68 1.78 19.61 3.03
C GLU A 68 1.61 18.40 2.12
N ILE A 69 2.09 17.25 2.58
CA ILE A 69 2.01 15.97 1.91
C ILE A 69 1.22 15.01 2.78
N ASP A 70 0.20 14.43 2.18
CA ASP A 70 -0.57 13.35 2.79
C ASP A 70 0.01 11.99 2.39
N LEU A 71 0.05 11.09 3.37
CA LEU A 71 0.30 9.65 3.16
C LEU A 71 -0.82 8.87 3.83
N VAL A 72 -1.39 7.93 3.11
CA VAL A 72 -2.38 6.98 3.64
C VAL A 72 -2.01 5.59 3.20
N GLY A 73 -1.99 4.65 4.14
CA GLY A 73 -1.77 3.24 3.87
C GLY A 73 -2.92 2.39 4.40
N ILE A 74 -3.27 1.37 3.63
CA ILE A 74 -4.15 0.29 4.04
C ILE A 74 -3.43 -1.03 3.85
N ALA A 75 -3.68 -2.00 4.72
CA ALA A 75 -3.12 -3.33 4.59
C ALA A 75 -4.12 -4.41 5.01
N LYS A 76 -3.88 -5.64 4.57
CA LYS A 76 -4.56 -6.84 5.04
C LYS A 76 -3.55 -7.97 5.28
N GLY A 77 -3.84 -8.83 6.22
CA GLY A 77 -3.08 -10.00 6.60
C GLY A 77 -3.22 -10.28 8.10
N SER A 78 -3.39 -11.55 8.46
CA SER A 78 -3.45 -12.05 9.85
C SER A 78 -2.84 -13.45 9.99
N GLY A 79 -2.67 -14.19 8.90
CA GLY A 79 -2.01 -15.49 8.85
C GLY A 79 -1.25 -15.69 7.53
N MET A 80 -0.41 -16.72 7.46
CA MET A 80 0.53 -17.00 6.36
C MET A 80 1.48 -15.81 6.15
N ILE A 81 2.18 -15.41 7.25
CA ILE A 81 3.06 -14.23 7.25
C ILE A 81 4.44 -14.61 7.79
N ALA A 82 5.46 -14.54 6.91
CA ALA A 82 6.88 -14.71 7.21
C ALA A 82 7.73 -13.71 6.42
N PRO A 83 8.98 -13.42 6.85
CA PRO A 83 9.89 -12.60 6.07
C PRO A 83 10.01 -13.10 4.62
N ASP A 84 10.15 -12.17 3.70
CA ASP A 84 10.34 -12.34 2.26
C ASP A 84 9.13 -12.78 1.45
N MET A 85 8.05 -13.32 2.01
CA MET A 85 6.78 -13.54 1.27
C MET A 85 5.64 -14.00 2.20
N ALA A 86 4.62 -13.19 2.39
CA ALA A 86 3.46 -13.52 3.21
C ALA A 86 2.14 -13.12 2.52
N THR A 87 0.98 -13.69 2.82
CA THR A 87 -0.31 -13.34 2.22
C THR A 87 -0.77 -11.94 2.66
N MET A 88 0.09 -10.97 2.41
CA MET A 88 -0.09 -9.58 2.78
C MET A 88 -0.31 -8.72 1.54
N LEU A 89 -1.32 -7.89 1.58
CA LEU A 89 -1.52 -6.84 0.60
C LEU A 89 -1.40 -5.49 1.30
N GLY A 90 -0.50 -4.65 0.82
CA GLY A 90 -0.30 -3.28 1.29
C GLY A 90 -0.45 -2.26 0.18
N PHE A 91 -1.23 -1.22 0.41
CA PHE A 91 -1.44 -0.15 -0.56
C PHE A 91 -1.21 1.19 0.11
N ILE A 92 -0.25 1.96 -0.39
CA ILE A 92 0.13 3.26 0.15
C ILE A 92 -0.07 4.31 -0.93
N PHE A 93 -0.71 5.40 -0.56
CA PHE A 93 -1.03 6.51 -1.46
C PHE A 93 -0.51 7.82 -0.91
N THR A 94 -0.04 8.69 -1.81
CA THR A 94 0.41 10.04 -1.47
C THR A 94 0.05 11.03 -2.57
N ASN A 95 -0.06 12.32 -2.21
CA ASN A 95 -0.18 13.41 -3.17
C ASN A 95 1.18 13.96 -3.63
N ALA A 96 2.31 13.47 -3.09
CA ALA A 96 3.65 13.98 -3.38
C ALA A 96 3.99 13.97 -4.88
N ASN A 97 4.71 15.00 -5.34
CA ASN A 97 5.20 15.10 -6.70
C ASN A 97 6.55 14.37 -6.84
N LEU A 98 6.51 13.04 -6.83
CA LEU A 98 7.66 12.15 -6.90
C LEU A 98 7.59 11.24 -8.14
N PRO A 99 8.68 11.02 -8.85
CA PRO A 99 8.75 10.07 -9.96
C PRO A 99 8.81 8.62 -9.43
N SER A 100 8.41 7.67 -10.27
CA SER A 100 8.34 6.24 -9.93
C SER A 100 9.67 5.65 -9.42
N GLU A 101 10.78 6.07 -10.00
CA GLU A 101 12.12 5.62 -9.58
C GLU A 101 12.47 6.02 -8.14
N ILE A 102 12.05 7.20 -7.72
CA ILE A 102 12.23 7.67 -6.34
C ILE A 102 11.27 6.91 -5.41
N LEU A 103 10.00 6.74 -5.82
CA LEU A 103 9.02 5.96 -5.06
C LEU A 103 9.50 4.52 -4.84
N GLN A 104 10.04 3.87 -5.86
CA GLN A 104 10.55 2.50 -5.77
C GLN A 104 11.70 2.37 -4.75
N LYS A 105 12.64 3.33 -4.74
CA LYS A 105 13.74 3.33 -3.76
C LYS A 105 13.24 3.57 -2.35
N LEU A 106 12.29 4.50 -2.18
CA LEU A 106 11.66 4.79 -0.89
C LEU A 106 10.89 3.57 -0.36
N LEU A 107 10.10 2.95 -1.21
CA LEU A 107 9.33 1.76 -0.87
C LEU A 107 10.25 0.63 -0.43
N LYS A 108 11.28 0.31 -1.23
CA LYS A 108 12.22 -0.78 -0.92
C LYS A 108 12.85 -0.60 0.47
N GLN A 109 13.40 0.57 0.76
CA GLN A 109 14.04 0.81 2.06
C GLN A 109 13.07 0.77 3.24
N SER A 110 11.87 1.33 3.08
CA SER A 110 10.87 1.30 4.14
C SER A 110 10.32 -0.12 4.35
N ASN A 111 10.26 -0.93 3.29
CA ASN A 111 9.80 -2.32 3.36
C ASN A 111 10.74 -3.21 4.17
N GLU A 112 12.06 -3.03 4.03
CA GLU A 112 13.08 -3.80 4.78
C GLU A 112 12.89 -3.70 6.30
N ILE A 113 12.53 -2.53 6.80
CA ILE A 113 12.37 -2.27 8.25
C ILE A 113 10.92 -2.36 8.73
N SER A 114 10.00 -2.82 7.90
CA SER A 114 8.58 -2.93 8.21
C SER A 114 8.03 -4.31 7.84
N PHE A 115 7.44 -4.46 6.68
CA PHE A 115 6.80 -5.72 6.28
C PHE A 115 7.79 -6.89 6.14
N ASN A 116 9.02 -6.67 5.65
CA ASN A 116 10.05 -7.71 5.62
C ASN A 116 10.64 -8.05 6.99
N SER A 117 10.26 -7.34 8.05
CA SER A 117 10.77 -7.58 9.41
C SER A 117 9.75 -8.23 10.32
N ILE A 118 8.61 -8.67 9.80
CA ILE A 118 7.56 -9.32 10.60
C ILE A 118 7.33 -10.75 10.16
N THR A 119 6.89 -11.57 11.11
CA THR A 119 6.35 -12.92 10.89
C THR A 119 5.18 -13.15 11.84
N VAL A 120 4.24 -14.02 11.46
CA VAL A 120 3.13 -14.46 12.31
C VAL A 120 3.24 -15.97 12.54
N ASP A 121 3.23 -16.77 11.49
CA ASP A 121 3.20 -18.25 11.54
C ASP A 121 4.37 -18.90 10.81
N SER A 122 5.33 -18.11 10.31
CA SER A 122 6.49 -18.55 9.53
C SER A 122 6.16 -19.16 8.15
N ASP A 123 4.90 -19.12 7.73
CA ASP A 123 4.49 -19.58 6.40
C ASP A 123 4.61 -18.46 5.36
N THR A 124 5.17 -18.79 4.20
CA THR A 124 5.33 -17.83 3.09
C THR A 124 4.20 -17.91 2.08
N SER A 125 3.88 -16.80 1.44
CA SER A 125 2.88 -16.71 0.37
C SER A 125 3.52 -16.24 -0.93
N THR A 126 2.90 -16.60 -2.05
CA THR A 126 3.28 -16.11 -3.39
C THR A 126 2.45 -14.90 -3.85
N SER A 127 1.57 -14.37 -2.99
CA SER A 127 0.63 -13.30 -3.33
C SER A 127 1.01 -11.94 -2.76
N ASP A 128 2.11 -11.85 -2.01
CA ASP A 128 2.52 -10.63 -1.33
C ASP A 128 2.74 -9.48 -2.28
N THR A 129 2.13 -8.38 -1.94
CA THR A 129 2.22 -7.18 -2.77
C THR A 129 2.20 -5.94 -1.89
N VAL A 130 3.17 -5.05 -2.08
CA VAL A 130 3.14 -3.69 -1.55
C VAL A 130 3.23 -2.71 -2.70
N LEU A 131 2.24 -1.83 -2.82
CA LEU A 131 2.19 -0.78 -3.84
C LEU A 131 2.26 0.60 -3.18
N LEU A 132 3.13 1.46 -3.70
CA LEU A 132 3.21 2.88 -3.35
C LEU A 132 2.87 3.71 -4.58
N ALA A 133 1.78 4.44 -4.52
CA ALA A 133 1.29 5.28 -5.62
C ALA A 133 1.29 6.77 -5.23
N ALA A 134 1.78 7.62 -6.13
CA ALA A 134 1.76 9.07 -5.98
C ALA A 134 0.87 9.72 -7.04
N THR A 135 -0.08 10.55 -6.61
CA THR A 135 -0.96 11.30 -7.54
C THR A 135 -0.27 12.51 -8.15
N ARG A 136 0.85 12.94 -7.60
CA ARG A 136 1.64 14.11 -8.00
C ARG A 136 0.86 15.43 -7.97
N LYS A 137 -0.18 15.52 -7.14
CA LYS A 137 -1.04 16.72 -7.03
C LYS A 137 -0.46 17.81 -6.13
N ALA A 138 0.48 17.47 -5.25
CA ALA A 138 1.13 18.47 -4.37
C ALA A 138 2.03 19.40 -5.19
N GLN A 139 1.94 20.71 -4.90
CA GLN A 139 2.58 21.78 -5.69
C GLN A 139 4.02 22.09 -5.25
N HIS A 140 4.77 21.08 -4.78
CA HIS A 140 6.20 21.25 -4.55
C HIS A 140 7.02 20.96 -5.82
N LYS A 141 8.24 21.47 -5.87
CA LYS A 141 9.15 21.19 -6.98
C LYS A 141 9.44 19.70 -7.09
N LEU A 142 9.51 19.20 -8.33
CA LEU A 142 9.84 17.81 -8.59
C LEU A 142 11.16 17.43 -7.90
N VAL A 143 11.14 16.32 -7.19
CA VAL A 143 12.35 15.74 -6.59
C VAL A 143 12.91 14.70 -7.55
N THR A 144 14.13 14.88 -7.99
CA THR A 144 14.78 14.00 -8.99
C THR A 144 15.86 13.12 -8.43
N LYS A 145 16.28 13.34 -7.18
CA LYS A 145 17.34 12.54 -6.53
C LYS A 145 16.86 11.98 -5.21
N TYR A 146 17.14 10.70 -4.97
CA TYR A 146 16.83 10.05 -3.70
C TYR A 146 17.55 10.68 -2.49
N SER A 147 18.76 11.21 -2.70
CA SER A 147 19.56 11.89 -1.67
C SER A 147 19.12 13.31 -1.35
N ASP A 148 18.07 13.82 -2.01
CA ASP A 148 17.56 15.17 -1.77
C ASP A 148 17.09 15.32 -0.32
N LEU A 149 17.63 16.34 0.37
CA LEU A 149 17.34 16.61 1.78
C LEU A 149 15.87 16.94 2.03
N ARG A 150 15.15 17.46 1.03
CA ARG A 150 13.72 17.74 1.11
C ARG A 150 12.89 16.49 1.39
N LEU A 151 13.41 15.30 1.09
CA LEU A 151 12.76 14.01 1.35
C LEU A 151 12.89 13.53 2.81
N LYS A 152 13.61 14.25 3.68
CA LYS A 152 13.88 13.76 5.05
C LYS A 152 12.60 13.43 5.82
N GLU A 153 11.66 14.36 5.88
CA GLU A 153 10.38 14.14 6.57
C GLU A 153 9.53 13.07 5.88
N PHE A 154 9.47 13.09 4.55
CA PHE A 154 8.73 12.10 3.79
C PHE A 154 9.24 10.68 4.04
N LYS A 155 10.58 10.47 4.04
CA LYS A 155 11.21 9.18 4.36
C LYS A 155 10.81 8.68 5.75
N SER A 156 10.93 9.54 6.75
CA SER A 156 10.55 9.21 8.12
C SER A 156 9.06 8.87 8.25
N SER A 157 8.20 9.66 7.62
CA SER A 157 6.74 9.46 7.65
C SER A 157 6.30 8.19 6.92
N LEU A 158 6.90 7.89 5.76
CA LEU A 158 6.65 6.65 5.03
C LEU A 158 7.07 5.42 5.84
N SER A 159 8.29 5.44 6.38
CA SER A 159 8.80 4.33 7.20
C SER A 159 7.96 4.11 8.45
N SER A 160 7.58 5.19 9.16
CA SER A 160 6.69 5.12 10.32
C SER A 160 5.31 4.56 9.96
N LEU A 161 4.72 5.00 8.84
CA LEU A 161 3.43 4.52 8.37
C LEU A 161 3.49 3.02 8.07
N MET A 162 4.50 2.57 7.33
CA MET A 162 4.66 1.17 6.96
C MET A 162 4.95 0.29 8.18
N LEU A 163 5.77 0.77 9.12
CA LEU A 163 6.04 0.07 10.38
C LEU A 163 4.77 -0.09 11.22
N ASP A 164 3.93 0.93 11.30
CA ASP A 164 2.67 0.83 12.05
C ASP A 164 1.67 -0.10 11.37
N LEU A 165 1.60 -0.13 10.04
CA LEU A 165 0.80 -1.13 9.32
C LEU A 165 1.31 -2.55 9.60
N ALA A 166 2.64 -2.76 9.57
CA ALA A 166 3.25 -4.05 9.90
C ALA A 166 2.91 -4.50 11.33
N LYS A 167 2.98 -3.59 12.30
CA LYS A 167 2.56 -3.87 13.69
C LYS A 167 1.07 -4.22 13.81
N LEU A 168 0.20 -3.57 13.04
CA LEU A 168 -1.23 -3.91 13.03
C LEU A 168 -1.47 -5.30 12.46
N ILE A 169 -0.68 -5.76 11.49
CA ILE A 169 -0.72 -7.12 10.96
C ILE A 169 -0.34 -8.13 12.06
N VAL A 170 0.81 -7.92 12.72
CA VAL A 170 1.26 -8.81 13.82
C VAL A 170 0.27 -8.82 14.98
N LYS A 171 -0.34 -7.67 15.31
CA LYS A 171 -1.36 -7.58 16.36
C LYS A 171 -2.61 -8.39 16.06
N ASP A 172 -2.93 -8.60 14.79
CA ASP A 172 -4.07 -9.36 14.29
C ASP A 172 -3.69 -10.81 13.93
N GLY A 173 -2.47 -11.21 14.24
CA GLY A 173 -1.94 -12.55 13.93
C GLY A 173 -2.72 -13.65 14.61
N GLU A 174 -2.95 -14.74 13.88
CA GLU A 174 -3.60 -15.98 14.34
C GLU A 174 -2.69 -16.81 15.24
#